data_451da24d3568e94be4dabf9b17c1ea78
#
_entry.id   451da24d3568e94be4dabf9b17c1ea78
#
_cell.length_a   1.000
_cell.length_b   1.000
_cell.length_c   1.000
_cell.angle_alpha   90.00
_cell.angle_beta   90.00
_cell.angle_gamma   90.00
#
_symmetry.space_group_name_H-M   'P 1'
#
loop_
_entity.id
_entity.type
_entity.pdbx_description
1 polymer ?
#
loop_
_entity_poly.entity_id
_entity_poly.type
_entity_poly.pdbx_seq_one_letter_code
_entity_poly.pdbx_strand_id
1 'polypeptide(L)'
;MPTIISGTVRTTRFTFVISGNFDEKTIRPLIEQYVASLPATGAKADEFKEILTLAKGKVVNNFKVKTESPKATAFEMWYADVPYTLENIVKLDAVGQVLSMIYLKTIREDESAAYSCGAYGGFNNSSRQAKAQLQAYCPMNPDKQEIAVRLLHEGIANMQKAVDADQLKKVKEYMLKQIDVDAKKNGYWINTITTWKEFGVDVYTDYKKTVEALTTDSVRDFLNQLLKSGNHTEVIMLPEAK
;
A
#
# COMPACT_ATOMS: atom_id res chain seq x y z
N MET A 1 26.74 -26.61 0.94
CA MET A 1 25.82 -25.44 1.05
C MET A 1 26.37 -24.19 1.76
N PRO A 2 27.57 -24.10 2.31
CA PRO A 2 28.07 -22.85 2.91
C PRO A 2 28.60 -21.82 1.91
N THR A 3 28.96 -22.24 0.69
CA THR A 3 29.75 -21.40 -0.22
C THR A 3 28.95 -20.34 -1.00
N ILE A 4 27.64 -20.54 -1.18
CA ILE A 4 26.80 -19.58 -1.93
C ILE A 4 26.42 -18.38 -1.04
N ILE A 5 26.25 -18.59 0.26
CA ILE A 5 25.88 -17.53 1.20
C ILE A 5 27.07 -16.61 1.51
N SER A 6 28.29 -17.15 1.62
CA SER A 6 29.50 -16.39 1.96
C SER A 6 29.94 -15.39 0.87
N GLY A 7 29.61 -15.64 -0.40
CA GLY A 7 29.93 -14.73 -1.50
C GLY A 7 28.93 -13.57 -1.65
N THR A 8 27.72 -13.71 -1.11
CA THR A 8 26.61 -12.74 -1.29
C THR A 8 26.44 -11.81 -0.09
N VAL A 9 26.86 -12.22 1.11
CA VAL A 9 26.75 -11.42 2.33
C VAL A 9 27.92 -10.47 2.45
N ARG A 10 27.73 -9.23 2.04
CA ARG A 10 28.70 -8.13 2.20
C ARG A 10 28.17 -7.20 3.28
N THR A 11 28.69 -7.37 4.48
CA THR A 11 28.17 -6.71 5.71
C THR A 11 28.19 -5.19 5.68
N THR A 12 29.04 -4.57 4.88
CA THR A 12 29.06 -3.12 4.67
C THR A 12 27.80 -2.55 4.02
N ARG A 13 26.90 -3.40 3.54
CA ARG A 13 25.65 -3.02 2.86
C ARG A 13 24.41 -3.26 3.67
N PHE A 14 24.54 -3.91 4.83
CA PHE A 14 23.37 -4.24 5.65
C PHE A 14 23.12 -3.15 6.69
N THR A 15 21.86 -2.81 6.86
CA THR A 15 21.36 -2.09 8.02
C THR A 15 20.62 -3.09 8.88
N PHE A 16 21.03 -3.24 10.13
CA PHE A 16 20.36 -4.11 11.09
C PHE A 16 19.42 -3.25 11.93
N VAL A 17 18.14 -3.58 11.91
CA VAL A 17 17.12 -2.93 12.73
C VAL A 17 16.62 -3.96 13.74
N ILE A 18 16.74 -3.65 15.03
CA ILE A 18 16.36 -4.52 16.12
C ILE A 18 15.29 -3.80 16.94
N SER A 19 14.14 -4.44 17.10
CA SER A 19 13.04 -3.93 17.91
C SER A 19 12.51 -5.02 18.82
N GLY A 20 12.32 -4.71 20.10
CA GLY A 20 11.83 -5.67 21.08
C GLY A 20 12.01 -5.18 22.52
N ASN A 21 11.63 -6.03 23.46
CA ASN A 21 11.85 -5.78 24.87
C ASN A 21 13.22 -6.35 25.29
N PHE A 22 14.24 -5.51 25.27
CA PHE A 22 15.59 -5.88 25.70
C PHE A 22 16.24 -4.75 26.49
N ASP A 23 17.20 -5.12 27.34
CA ASP A 23 18.07 -4.18 28.02
C ASP A 23 19.31 -3.87 27.17
N GLU A 24 19.66 -2.59 27.03
CA GLU A 24 20.77 -2.16 26.18
C GLU A 24 22.11 -2.76 26.63
N LYS A 25 22.35 -2.88 27.93
CA LYS A 25 23.60 -3.43 28.48
C LYS A 25 23.77 -4.91 28.15
N THR A 26 22.64 -5.63 28.05
CA THR A 26 22.62 -7.06 27.73
C THR A 26 22.74 -7.31 26.22
N ILE A 27 22.04 -6.51 25.40
CA ILE A 27 22.02 -6.75 23.95
C ILE A 27 23.27 -6.20 23.24
N ARG A 28 23.86 -5.11 23.73
CA ARG A 28 25.04 -4.49 23.11
C ARG A 28 26.20 -5.48 22.94
N PRO A 29 26.65 -6.25 23.94
CA PRO A 29 27.72 -7.23 23.75
C PRO A 29 27.38 -8.30 22.71
N LEU A 30 26.11 -8.70 22.61
CA LEU A 30 25.65 -9.68 21.62
C LEU A 30 25.70 -9.07 20.20
N ILE A 31 25.30 -7.80 20.04
CA ILE A 31 25.41 -7.11 18.75
C ILE A 31 26.89 -6.99 18.34
N GLU A 32 27.78 -6.61 19.27
CA GLU A 32 29.20 -6.52 19.03
C GLU A 32 29.81 -7.87 18.65
N GLN A 33 29.39 -8.94 19.33
CA GLN A 33 29.89 -10.31 19.07
C GLN A 33 29.37 -10.89 17.75
N TYR A 34 28.07 -10.72 17.43
CA TYR A 34 27.44 -11.44 16.31
C TYR A 34 27.18 -10.59 15.07
N VAL A 35 27.12 -9.27 15.21
CA VAL A 35 26.83 -8.36 14.11
C VAL A 35 28.07 -7.52 13.75
N ALA A 36 28.65 -6.83 14.74
CA ALA A 36 29.81 -5.98 14.47
C ALA A 36 31.08 -6.76 14.15
N SER A 37 31.18 -8.03 14.53
CA SER A 37 32.28 -8.92 14.17
C SER A 37 32.18 -9.47 12.73
N LEU A 38 31.07 -9.25 12.02
CA LEU A 38 30.96 -9.67 10.63
C LEU A 38 31.97 -8.93 9.75
N PRO A 39 32.65 -9.63 8.81
CA PRO A 39 33.75 -9.03 8.05
C PRO A 39 33.25 -7.89 7.16
N ALA A 40 33.83 -6.71 7.35
CA ALA A 40 33.62 -5.55 6.48
C ALA A 40 34.53 -5.68 5.24
N THR A 41 33.95 -5.82 4.07
CA THR A 41 34.69 -6.04 2.83
C THR A 41 35.12 -4.75 2.11
N GLY A 42 34.66 -3.58 2.55
CA GLY A 42 34.90 -2.29 1.87
C GLY A 42 34.34 -2.23 0.44
N ALA A 43 33.56 -3.23 0.03
CA ALA A 43 33.02 -3.29 -1.33
C ALA A 43 32.04 -2.15 -1.59
N LYS A 44 32.15 -1.54 -2.78
CA LYS A 44 31.17 -0.54 -3.25
C LYS A 44 29.77 -1.13 -3.30
N ALA A 45 28.76 -0.30 -3.02
CA ALA A 45 27.37 -0.69 -3.20
C ALA A 45 27.12 -1.08 -4.66
N ASP A 46 26.28 -2.11 -4.89
CA ASP A 46 25.84 -2.41 -6.24
C ASP A 46 24.96 -1.26 -6.75
N GLU A 47 25.09 -0.98 -8.05
CA GLU A 47 24.16 -0.04 -8.68
C GLU A 47 22.77 -0.66 -8.73
N PHE A 48 21.80 0.09 -8.22
CA PHE A 48 20.40 -0.27 -8.39
C PHE A 48 19.98 0.00 -9.84
N LYS A 49 19.48 -1.02 -10.51
CA LYS A 49 18.84 -0.88 -11.82
C LYS A 49 17.37 -1.21 -11.69
N GLU A 50 16.52 -0.24 -12.00
CA GLU A 50 15.08 -0.48 -12.11
C GLU A 50 14.81 -1.21 -13.42
N ILE A 51 14.58 -2.53 -13.32
CA ILE A 51 14.34 -3.40 -14.48
C ILE A 51 12.85 -3.54 -14.75
N LEU A 52 12.01 -3.51 -13.70
CA LEU A 52 10.58 -3.65 -13.78
C LEU A 52 9.91 -2.29 -13.58
N THR A 53 9.16 -1.87 -14.58
CA THR A 53 8.36 -0.64 -14.52
C THR A 53 6.89 -0.98 -14.69
N LEU A 54 6.03 -0.22 -14.03
CA LEU A 54 4.59 -0.31 -14.25
C LEU A 54 4.26 0.18 -15.67
N ALA A 55 3.28 -0.47 -16.32
CA ALA A 55 2.82 -0.06 -17.64
C ALA A 55 2.27 1.38 -17.61
N LYS A 56 2.60 2.19 -18.61
CA LYS A 56 2.10 3.57 -18.70
C LYS A 56 0.75 3.62 -19.40
N GLY A 57 -0.10 4.57 -18.97
CA GLY A 57 -1.42 4.77 -19.55
C GLY A 57 -2.44 3.74 -19.06
N LYS A 58 -3.55 3.59 -19.78
CA LYS A 58 -4.61 2.65 -19.46
C LYS A 58 -4.31 1.27 -20.07
N VAL A 59 -4.28 0.25 -19.22
CA VAL A 59 -4.14 -1.17 -19.60
C VAL A 59 -5.39 -1.91 -19.12
N VAL A 60 -6.05 -2.62 -20.04
CA VAL A 60 -7.20 -3.48 -19.73
C VAL A 60 -6.86 -4.90 -20.14
N ASN A 61 -7.01 -5.83 -19.20
CA ASN A 61 -6.78 -7.26 -19.43
C ASN A 61 -7.93 -8.08 -18.87
N ASN A 62 -8.88 -8.41 -19.72
CA ASN A 62 -10.03 -9.25 -19.36
C ASN A 62 -9.81 -10.65 -19.92
N PHE A 63 -9.88 -11.66 -19.05
CA PHE A 63 -9.64 -13.04 -19.43
C PHE A 63 -10.59 -14.00 -18.71
N LYS A 64 -10.70 -15.22 -19.27
CA LYS A 64 -11.46 -16.31 -18.68
C LYS A 64 -10.52 -17.40 -18.18
N VAL A 65 -10.91 -18.05 -17.10
CA VAL A 65 -10.14 -19.14 -16.50
C VAL A 65 -11.10 -20.26 -16.05
N LYS A 66 -10.67 -21.48 -16.24
CA LYS A 66 -11.39 -22.65 -15.74
C LYS A 66 -11.22 -22.74 -14.23
N THR A 67 -12.32 -22.66 -13.51
CA THR A 67 -12.35 -22.76 -12.04
C THR A 67 -13.35 -23.83 -11.61
N GLU A 68 -13.07 -24.51 -10.50
CA GLU A 68 -13.99 -25.49 -9.92
C GLU A 68 -15.30 -24.83 -9.44
N SER A 69 -15.17 -23.66 -8.83
CA SER A 69 -16.30 -22.83 -8.39
C SER A 69 -16.31 -21.52 -9.20
N PRO A 70 -17.42 -21.20 -9.89
CA PRO A 70 -17.51 -19.99 -10.69
C PRO A 70 -17.33 -18.75 -9.80
N LYS A 71 -16.25 -17.99 -10.04
CA LYS A 71 -15.96 -16.71 -9.38
C LYS A 71 -15.46 -15.72 -10.42
N ALA A 72 -15.93 -14.52 -10.33
CA ALA A 72 -15.37 -13.39 -11.05
C ALA A 72 -14.55 -12.51 -10.08
N THR A 73 -13.53 -11.85 -10.58
CA THR A 73 -12.72 -10.94 -9.77
C THR A 73 -12.34 -9.75 -10.63
N ALA A 74 -12.55 -8.54 -10.12
CA ALA A 74 -11.98 -7.33 -10.67
C ALA A 74 -10.81 -6.86 -9.79
N PHE A 75 -9.74 -6.45 -10.44
CA PHE A 75 -8.62 -5.74 -9.85
C PHE A 75 -8.38 -4.45 -10.65
N GLU A 76 -8.36 -3.35 -9.94
CA GLU A 76 -8.09 -2.03 -10.48
C GLU A 76 -6.86 -1.45 -9.76
N MET A 77 -5.98 -0.79 -10.50
CA MET A 77 -4.84 -0.10 -9.93
C MET A 77 -4.59 1.21 -10.66
N TRP A 78 -4.65 2.31 -9.92
CA TRP A 78 -4.21 3.63 -10.37
C TRP A 78 -2.89 3.97 -9.69
N TYR A 79 -1.96 4.58 -10.41
CA TYR A 79 -0.67 4.93 -9.85
C TYR A 79 -0.08 6.19 -10.44
N ALA A 80 0.70 6.89 -9.62
CA ALA A 80 1.39 8.11 -10.02
C ALA A 80 2.72 8.28 -9.30
N ASP A 81 3.59 9.05 -9.92
CA ASP A 81 4.79 9.57 -9.28
C ASP A 81 4.40 10.80 -8.45
N VAL A 82 4.32 10.63 -7.15
CA VAL A 82 4.12 11.72 -6.19
C VAL A 82 5.21 11.66 -5.12
N PRO A 83 5.60 12.78 -4.52
CA PRO A 83 6.61 12.79 -3.47
C PRO A 83 6.26 11.82 -2.32
N TYR A 84 7.23 11.05 -1.87
CA TYR A 84 7.08 10.17 -0.72
C TYR A 84 7.24 11.00 0.55
N THR A 85 6.14 11.48 1.10
CA THR A 85 6.07 12.31 2.30
C THR A 85 5.02 11.76 3.24
N LEU A 86 5.13 12.04 4.54
CA LEU A 86 4.11 11.66 5.52
C LEU A 86 2.72 12.15 5.11
N GLU A 87 2.61 13.38 4.64
CA GLU A 87 1.34 13.96 4.20
C GLU A 87 0.71 13.15 3.05
N ASN A 88 1.49 12.80 2.03
CA ASN A 88 0.99 12.04 0.89
C ASN A 88 0.68 10.58 1.27
N ILE A 89 1.44 9.98 2.19
CA ILE A 89 1.15 8.64 2.75
C ILE A 89 -0.21 8.65 3.44
N VAL A 90 -0.44 9.62 4.31
CA VAL A 90 -1.70 9.76 5.07
C VAL A 90 -2.89 10.07 4.15
N LYS A 91 -2.72 10.94 3.15
CA LYS A 91 -3.77 11.23 2.16
C LYS A 91 -4.13 10.00 1.33
N LEU A 92 -3.13 9.26 0.87
CA LEU A 92 -3.35 8.06 0.05
C LEU A 92 -4.05 6.95 0.83
N ASP A 93 -3.67 6.74 2.09
CA ASP A 93 -4.35 5.80 2.98
C ASP A 93 -5.81 6.23 3.21
N ALA A 94 -6.06 7.51 3.48
CA ALA A 94 -7.42 8.03 3.64
C ALA A 94 -8.26 7.86 2.37
N VAL A 95 -7.69 8.08 1.17
CA VAL A 95 -8.37 7.81 -0.10
C VAL A 95 -8.79 6.35 -0.20
N GLY A 96 -7.89 5.41 0.09
CA GLY A 96 -8.17 3.98 0.05
C GLY A 96 -9.29 3.58 1.03
N GLN A 97 -9.25 4.09 2.25
CA GLN A 97 -10.25 3.78 3.28
C GLN A 97 -11.63 4.35 2.97
N VAL A 98 -11.73 5.62 2.52
CA VAL A 98 -13.00 6.21 2.10
C VAL A 98 -13.60 5.44 0.92
N LEU A 99 -12.78 5.10 -0.08
CA LEU A 99 -13.22 4.33 -1.23
C LEU A 99 -13.68 2.92 -0.84
N SER A 100 -12.99 2.27 0.11
CA SER A 100 -13.44 0.99 0.68
C SER A 100 -14.83 1.09 1.32
N MET A 101 -15.12 2.17 2.03
CA MET A 101 -16.45 2.39 2.62
C MET A 101 -17.54 2.58 1.54
N ILE A 102 -17.21 3.30 0.47
CA ILE A 102 -18.11 3.47 -0.68
C ILE A 102 -18.42 2.09 -1.30
N TYR A 103 -17.41 1.28 -1.58
CA TYR A 103 -17.56 -0.02 -2.21
C TYR A 103 -18.31 -1.01 -1.32
N LEU A 104 -18.02 -1.00 -0.01
CA LEU A 104 -18.75 -1.83 0.95
C LEU A 104 -20.25 -1.53 0.90
N LYS A 105 -20.60 -0.24 0.90
CA LYS A 105 -22.00 0.17 0.85
C LYS A 105 -22.64 -0.17 -0.50
N THR A 106 -22.09 0.31 -1.60
CA THR A 106 -22.74 0.24 -2.92
C THR A 106 -22.71 -1.16 -3.53
N ILE A 107 -21.58 -1.87 -3.43
CA ILE A 107 -21.40 -3.16 -4.09
C ILE A 107 -21.89 -4.32 -3.22
N ARG A 108 -21.56 -4.28 -1.92
CA ARG A 108 -21.92 -5.37 -1.02
C ARG A 108 -23.31 -5.21 -0.43
N GLU A 109 -23.61 -4.04 0.20
CA GLU A 109 -24.85 -3.87 0.97
C GLU A 109 -26.03 -3.58 0.06
N ASP A 110 -25.93 -2.60 -0.84
CA ASP A 110 -27.04 -2.16 -1.68
C ASP A 110 -27.33 -3.19 -2.81
N GLU A 111 -26.31 -3.67 -3.49
CA GLU A 111 -26.46 -4.55 -4.67
C GLU A 111 -26.22 -6.03 -4.39
N SER A 112 -25.63 -6.40 -3.27
CA SER A 112 -25.21 -7.77 -2.97
C SER A 112 -24.42 -8.43 -4.11
N ALA A 113 -23.61 -7.64 -4.81
CA ALA A 113 -22.86 -8.08 -5.98
C ALA A 113 -21.53 -8.78 -5.60
N ALA A 114 -21.01 -8.49 -4.41
CA ALA A 114 -19.79 -9.09 -3.89
C ALA A 114 -19.91 -9.34 -2.39
N TYR A 115 -19.24 -10.37 -1.88
CA TYR A 115 -19.14 -10.61 -0.43
C TYR A 115 -18.13 -9.66 0.23
N SER A 116 -17.01 -9.44 -0.44
CA SER A 116 -15.98 -8.49 0.01
C SER A 116 -15.51 -7.67 -1.19
N CYS A 117 -15.45 -6.37 -1.00
CA CYS A 117 -14.91 -5.45 -1.99
C CYS A 117 -14.29 -4.29 -1.23
N GLY A 118 -13.14 -3.82 -1.65
CA GLY A 118 -12.46 -2.74 -0.96
C GLY A 118 -11.37 -2.11 -1.79
N ALA A 119 -10.82 -1.02 -1.28
CA ALA A 119 -9.69 -0.33 -1.85
C ALA A 119 -8.58 -0.15 -0.83
N TYR A 120 -7.38 -0.04 -1.31
CA TYR A 120 -6.17 0.19 -0.53
C TYR A 120 -5.32 1.25 -1.21
N GLY A 121 -4.93 2.25 -0.46
CA GLY A 121 -3.98 3.27 -0.89
C GLY A 121 -2.64 3.09 -0.18
N GLY A 122 -1.56 3.02 -0.93
CA GLY A 122 -0.24 2.87 -0.35
C GLY A 122 0.88 3.16 -1.35
N PHE A 123 2.09 3.34 -0.84
CA PHE A 123 3.26 3.48 -1.68
C PHE A 123 3.94 2.13 -1.90
N ASN A 124 4.27 1.82 -3.13
CA ASN A 124 5.14 0.70 -3.42
C ASN A 124 6.60 1.14 -3.26
N ASN A 125 7.24 0.61 -2.22
CA ASN A 125 8.62 0.92 -1.85
C ASN A 125 9.62 -0.14 -2.35
N SER A 126 9.20 -1.07 -3.22
CA SER A 126 10.08 -2.12 -3.75
C SER A 126 11.15 -1.58 -4.69
N SER A 127 11.00 -0.35 -5.17
CA SER A 127 12.01 0.39 -5.91
C SER A 127 12.49 1.60 -5.09
N ARG A 128 13.66 2.14 -5.40
CA ARG A 128 14.16 3.38 -4.77
C ARG A 128 13.26 4.60 -5.02
N GLN A 129 12.36 4.49 -5.98
CA GLN A 129 11.33 5.49 -6.25
C GLN A 129 10.00 4.94 -5.75
N ALA A 130 9.55 5.43 -4.60
CA ALA A 130 8.25 5.10 -4.08
C ALA A 130 7.15 5.63 -5.02
N LYS A 131 6.27 4.73 -5.50
CA LYS A 131 5.12 5.09 -6.34
C LYS A 131 3.84 4.98 -5.55
N ALA A 132 3.04 6.04 -5.57
CA ALA A 132 1.70 6.00 -5.00
C ALA A 132 0.81 5.09 -5.83
N GLN A 133 0.13 4.16 -5.17
CA GLN A 133 -0.80 3.22 -5.78
C GLN A 133 -2.12 3.22 -5.01
N LEU A 134 -3.22 3.36 -5.74
CA LEU A 134 -4.56 3.09 -5.25
C LEU A 134 -5.04 1.83 -5.93
N GLN A 135 -5.36 0.80 -5.17
CA GLN A 135 -5.81 -0.49 -5.66
C GLN A 135 -7.24 -0.75 -5.20
N ALA A 136 -8.06 -1.35 -6.05
CA ALA A 136 -9.34 -1.90 -5.68
C ALA A 136 -9.39 -3.39 -6.05
N TYR A 137 -9.95 -4.20 -5.16
CA TYR A 137 -10.10 -5.63 -5.34
C TYR A 137 -11.52 -6.04 -5.00
N CYS A 138 -12.19 -6.69 -5.95
CA CYS A 138 -13.58 -7.09 -5.82
C CYS A 138 -13.81 -8.50 -6.36
N PRO A 139 -13.77 -9.54 -5.49
CA PRO A 139 -14.28 -10.86 -5.82
C PRO A 139 -15.82 -10.81 -5.81
N MET A 140 -16.43 -11.13 -6.94
CA MET A 140 -17.86 -10.91 -7.16
C MET A 140 -18.57 -12.12 -7.73
N ASN A 141 -19.90 -12.09 -7.66
CA ASN A 141 -20.73 -13.05 -8.35
C ASN A 141 -20.61 -12.82 -9.89
N PRO A 142 -20.30 -13.85 -10.70
CA PRO A 142 -20.21 -13.71 -12.14
C PRO A 142 -21.44 -13.08 -12.80
N ASP A 143 -22.64 -13.40 -12.32
CA ASP A 143 -23.91 -12.87 -12.84
C ASP A 143 -24.10 -11.37 -12.54
N LYS A 144 -23.35 -10.82 -11.60
CA LYS A 144 -23.39 -9.40 -11.21
C LYS A 144 -22.12 -8.63 -11.58
N GLN A 145 -21.27 -9.21 -12.40
CA GLN A 145 -19.96 -8.63 -12.74
C GLN A 145 -20.10 -7.24 -13.36
N GLU A 146 -21.01 -7.02 -14.29
CA GLU A 146 -21.20 -5.72 -14.95
C GLU A 146 -21.61 -4.64 -13.97
N ILE A 147 -22.51 -4.95 -13.03
CA ILE A 147 -22.95 -4.02 -11.99
C ILE A 147 -21.78 -3.69 -11.05
N ALA A 148 -21.04 -4.71 -10.60
CA ALA A 148 -19.93 -4.50 -9.68
C ALA A 148 -18.81 -3.64 -10.30
N VAL A 149 -18.40 -3.91 -11.53
CA VAL A 149 -17.37 -3.14 -12.24
C VAL A 149 -17.83 -1.70 -12.48
N ARG A 150 -19.09 -1.50 -12.88
CA ARG A 150 -19.68 -0.16 -13.02
C ARG A 150 -19.60 0.61 -11.70
N LEU A 151 -19.97 -0.02 -10.57
CA LEU A 151 -19.94 0.62 -9.26
C LEU A 151 -18.51 0.90 -8.76
N LEU A 152 -17.52 0.09 -9.13
CA LEU A 152 -16.11 0.41 -8.89
C LEU A 152 -15.72 1.74 -9.55
N HIS A 153 -16.07 1.90 -10.82
CA HIS A 153 -15.77 3.14 -11.57
C HIS A 153 -16.61 4.33 -11.07
N GLU A 154 -17.89 4.15 -10.77
CA GLU A 154 -18.74 5.19 -10.23
C GLU A 154 -18.26 5.67 -8.85
N GLY A 155 -17.79 4.78 -7.99
CA GLY A 155 -17.26 5.13 -6.68
C GLY A 155 -16.09 6.09 -6.77
N ILE A 156 -15.11 5.80 -7.65
CA ILE A 156 -13.99 6.72 -7.92
C ILE A 156 -14.47 8.03 -8.53
N ALA A 157 -15.33 7.97 -9.55
CA ALA A 157 -15.82 9.17 -10.23
C ALA A 157 -16.63 10.11 -9.31
N ASN A 158 -17.36 9.54 -8.36
CA ASN A 158 -18.08 10.32 -7.35
C ASN A 158 -17.12 10.93 -6.32
N MET A 159 -16.13 10.16 -5.85
CA MET A 159 -15.12 10.65 -4.91
C MET A 159 -14.23 11.76 -5.52
N GLN A 160 -14.02 11.76 -6.84
CA GLN A 160 -13.35 12.85 -7.55
C GLN A 160 -14.12 14.18 -7.46
N LYS A 161 -15.44 14.14 -7.36
CA LYS A 161 -16.28 15.32 -7.25
C LYS A 161 -16.37 15.82 -5.81
N ALA A 162 -16.61 14.91 -4.88
CA ALA A 162 -16.76 15.22 -3.46
C ALA A 162 -16.41 14.01 -2.59
N VAL A 163 -15.80 14.29 -1.45
CA VAL A 163 -15.59 13.33 -0.35
C VAL A 163 -16.61 13.59 0.71
N ASP A 164 -17.31 12.55 1.15
CA ASP A 164 -18.28 12.65 2.23
C ASP A 164 -17.60 12.94 3.57
N ALA A 165 -18.09 13.98 4.27
CA ALA A 165 -17.48 14.46 5.50
C ALA A 165 -17.61 13.46 6.67
N ASP A 166 -18.73 12.73 6.75
CA ASP A 166 -18.96 11.75 7.80
C ASP A 166 -18.09 10.50 7.57
N GLN A 167 -17.89 10.09 6.30
CA GLN A 167 -16.97 9.01 5.96
C GLN A 167 -15.53 9.41 6.31
N LEU A 168 -15.09 10.61 5.93
CA LEU A 168 -13.74 11.07 6.27
C LEU A 168 -13.54 11.17 7.78
N LYS A 169 -14.53 11.64 8.53
CA LYS A 169 -14.48 11.68 10.00
C LYS A 169 -14.24 10.28 10.58
N LYS A 170 -15.00 9.28 10.15
CA LYS A 170 -14.83 7.89 10.60
C LYS A 170 -13.45 7.33 10.25
N VAL A 171 -12.94 7.64 9.05
CA VAL A 171 -11.60 7.26 8.62
C VAL A 171 -10.53 7.89 9.51
N LYS A 172 -10.63 9.18 9.80
CA LYS A 172 -9.69 9.88 10.71
C LYS A 172 -9.70 9.26 12.11
N GLU A 173 -10.88 9.00 12.67
CA GLU A 173 -11.02 8.36 13.99
C GLU A 173 -10.37 6.96 14.00
N TYR A 174 -10.57 6.17 12.95
CA TYR A 174 -9.93 4.87 12.79
C TYR A 174 -8.41 4.98 12.70
N MET A 175 -7.88 5.87 11.86
CA MET A 175 -6.44 6.07 11.67
C MET A 175 -5.75 6.51 12.97
N LEU A 176 -6.37 7.45 13.72
CA LEU A 176 -5.83 7.92 15.00
C LEU A 176 -5.81 6.82 16.07
N LYS A 177 -6.80 5.94 16.06
CA LYS A 177 -6.85 4.80 16.99
C LYS A 177 -5.87 3.70 16.56
N GLN A 178 -5.76 3.45 15.26
CA GLN A 178 -4.95 2.36 14.73
C GLN A 178 -3.45 2.59 14.97
N ILE A 179 -2.96 3.83 14.87
CA ILE A 179 -1.55 4.14 15.13
C ILE A 179 -1.14 3.77 16.57
N ASP A 180 -2.03 3.95 17.55
CA ASP A 180 -1.75 3.57 18.95
C ASP A 180 -1.70 2.04 19.15
N VAL A 181 -2.40 1.29 18.32
CA VAL A 181 -2.35 -0.18 18.30
C VAL A 181 -1.08 -0.65 17.61
N ASP A 182 -0.73 -0.03 16.48
CA ASP A 182 0.43 -0.42 15.69
C ASP A 182 1.75 -0.07 16.37
N ALA A 183 1.82 1.06 17.06
CA ALA A 183 3.00 1.47 17.84
C ALA A 183 3.38 0.48 18.98
N LYS A 184 2.50 -0.46 19.33
CA LYS A 184 2.79 -1.54 20.29
C LYS A 184 3.45 -2.75 19.64
N LYS A 185 3.56 -2.79 18.31
CA LYS A 185 4.07 -3.94 17.55
C LYS A 185 5.53 -3.71 17.13
N ASN A 186 6.40 -4.69 17.34
CA ASN A 186 7.79 -4.62 16.91
C ASN A 186 7.91 -4.42 15.38
N GLY A 187 7.08 -5.10 14.58
CA GLY A 187 7.08 -4.97 13.13
C GLY A 187 6.79 -3.54 12.66
N TYR A 188 5.95 -2.80 13.36
CA TYR A 188 5.69 -1.40 13.08
C TYR A 188 6.97 -0.55 13.18
N TRP A 189 7.73 -0.73 14.29
CA TRP A 189 8.96 0.01 14.51
C TRP A 189 10.07 -0.38 13.52
N ILE A 190 10.17 -1.65 13.17
CA ILE A 190 11.11 -2.09 12.13
C ILE A 190 10.81 -1.35 10.81
N ASN A 191 9.55 -1.34 10.38
CA ASN A 191 9.14 -0.65 9.16
C ASN A 191 9.35 0.87 9.24
N THR A 192 9.01 1.50 10.36
CA THR A 192 9.18 2.94 10.59
C THR A 192 10.65 3.36 10.50
N ILE A 193 11.52 2.62 11.19
CA ILE A 193 12.97 2.88 11.19
C ILE A 193 13.57 2.62 9.81
N THR A 194 13.15 1.56 9.13
CA THR A 194 13.60 1.23 7.77
C THR A 194 13.17 2.34 6.79
N THR A 195 11.93 2.78 6.85
CA THR A 195 11.42 3.88 6.03
C THR A 195 12.22 5.17 6.24
N TRP A 196 12.47 5.52 7.51
CA TRP A 196 13.30 6.68 7.82
C TRP A 196 14.73 6.52 7.27
N LYS A 197 15.31 5.33 7.40
CA LYS A 197 16.68 5.06 6.93
C LYS A 197 16.80 5.10 5.40
N GLU A 198 15.81 4.57 4.68
CA GLU A 198 15.84 4.44 3.23
C GLU A 198 15.39 5.71 2.50
N PHE A 199 14.36 6.36 3.02
CA PHE A 199 13.69 7.49 2.35
C PHE A 199 13.85 8.82 3.08
N GLY A 200 14.38 8.83 4.31
CA GLY A 200 14.51 10.05 5.12
C GLY A 200 13.17 10.58 5.65
N VAL A 201 12.10 9.77 5.60
CA VAL A 201 10.75 10.19 5.99
C VAL A 201 10.38 9.64 7.36
N ASP A 202 10.11 10.53 8.31
CA ASP A 202 9.53 10.19 9.60
C ASP A 202 8.02 9.99 9.43
N VAL A 203 7.59 8.73 9.55
CA VAL A 203 6.18 8.35 9.38
C VAL A 203 5.43 8.23 10.72
N TYR A 204 6.05 8.63 11.83
CA TYR A 204 5.46 8.47 13.17
C TYR A 204 5.23 9.79 13.91
N THR A 205 6.25 10.64 14.04
CA THR A 205 6.25 11.79 14.97
C THR A 205 5.04 12.72 14.74
N ASP A 206 4.81 13.15 13.51
CA ASP A 206 3.71 14.06 13.17
C ASP A 206 2.47 13.34 12.60
N TYR A 207 2.41 11.98 12.68
CA TYR A 207 1.33 11.23 12.05
C TYR A 207 -0.06 11.68 12.51
N LYS A 208 -0.31 11.75 13.81
CA LYS A 208 -1.61 12.15 14.36
C LYS A 208 -2.01 13.55 13.91
N LYS A 209 -1.10 14.51 14.00
CA LYS A 209 -1.31 15.88 13.54
C LYS A 209 -1.65 15.93 12.05
N THR A 210 -0.96 15.13 11.23
CA THR A 210 -1.20 15.05 9.79
C THR A 210 -2.58 14.46 9.49
N VAL A 211 -3.01 13.41 10.22
CA VAL A 211 -4.36 12.85 10.11
C VAL A 211 -5.43 13.88 10.52
N GLU A 212 -5.21 14.61 11.62
CA GLU A 212 -6.13 15.65 12.10
C GLU A 212 -6.30 16.79 11.09
N ALA A 213 -5.24 17.11 10.33
CA ALA A 213 -5.25 18.15 9.31
C ALA A 213 -5.96 17.75 8.00
N LEU A 214 -6.36 16.47 7.81
CA LEU A 214 -7.08 16.04 6.62
C LEU A 214 -8.43 16.75 6.51
N THR A 215 -8.70 17.26 5.30
CA THR A 215 -9.99 17.83 4.90
C THR A 215 -10.56 17.06 3.71
N THR A 216 -11.88 17.16 3.48
CA THR A 216 -12.53 16.55 2.31
C THR A 216 -11.90 17.00 1.00
N ASP A 217 -11.57 18.29 0.89
CA ASP A 217 -10.89 18.84 -0.29
C ASP A 217 -9.49 18.28 -0.44
N SER A 218 -8.69 18.18 0.63
CA SER A 218 -7.32 17.67 0.54
C SER A 218 -7.26 16.22 0.08
N VAL A 219 -8.23 15.40 0.50
CA VAL A 219 -8.33 13.98 0.08
C VAL A 219 -8.83 13.87 -1.36
N ARG A 220 -9.86 14.66 -1.74
CA ARG A 220 -10.35 14.73 -3.12
C ARG A 220 -9.25 15.19 -4.08
N ASP A 221 -8.56 16.26 -3.75
CA ASP A 221 -7.56 16.85 -4.63
C ASP A 221 -6.35 15.95 -4.80
N PHE A 222 -5.97 15.21 -3.75
CA PHE A 222 -4.93 14.18 -3.85
C PHE A 222 -5.37 13.02 -4.77
N LEU A 223 -6.61 12.53 -4.65
CA LEU A 223 -7.16 11.53 -5.58
C LEU A 223 -7.09 12.05 -7.03
N ASN A 224 -7.54 13.29 -7.26
CA ASN A 224 -7.50 13.90 -8.59
C ASN A 224 -6.06 14.04 -9.13
N GLN A 225 -5.09 14.38 -8.27
CA GLN A 225 -3.68 14.43 -8.64
C GLN A 225 -3.17 13.05 -9.06
N LEU A 226 -3.50 11.99 -8.32
CA LEU A 226 -3.11 10.62 -8.63
C LEU A 226 -3.69 10.18 -9.99
N LEU A 227 -4.98 10.40 -10.20
CA LEU A 227 -5.68 9.99 -11.43
C LEU A 227 -5.26 10.81 -12.67
N LYS A 228 -4.77 12.04 -12.49
CA LYS A 228 -4.26 12.89 -13.58
C LYS A 228 -3.07 12.26 -14.32
N SER A 229 -2.37 11.32 -13.71
CA SER A 229 -1.30 10.57 -14.37
C SER A 229 -1.78 9.78 -15.60
N GLY A 230 -3.07 9.42 -15.64
CA GLY A 230 -3.67 8.56 -16.66
C GLY A 230 -3.24 7.10 -16.59
N ASN A 231 -2.43 6.72 -15.58
CA ASN A 231 -1.98 5.35 -15.42
C ASN A 231 -3.03 4.54 -14.67
N HIS A 232 -3.59 3.54 -15.34
CA HIS A 232 -4.67 2.72 -14.83
C HIS A 232 -4.54 1.30 -15.38
N THR A 233 -4.52 0.31 -14.51
CA THR A 233 -4.58 -1.10 -14.89
C THR A 233 -5.90 -1.69 -14.39
N GLU A 234 -6.67 -2.24 -15.31
CA GLU A 234 -7.92 -2.96 -15.06
C GLU A 234 -7.74 -4.43 -15.44
N VAL A 235 -8.00 -5.32 -14.54
CA VAL A 235 -7.95 -6.76 -14.77
C VAL A 235 -9.26 -7.38 -14.31
N ILE A 236 -9.99 -8.00 -15.24
CA ILE A 236 -11.23 -8.74 -14.93
C ILE A 236 -11.04 -10.19 -15.30
N MET A 237 -11.05 -11.04 -14.29
CA MET A 237 -11.05 -12.49 -14.43
C MET A 237 -12.49 -13.02 -14.35
N LEU A 238 -12.92 -13.77 -15.34
CA LEU A 238 -14.21 -14.43 -15.40
C LEU A 238 -14.05 -15.95 -15.41
N PRO A 239 -15.03 -16.73 -14.92
CA PRO A 239 -15.03 -18.16 -15.13
C PRO A 239 -15.32 -18.48 -16.60
N GLU A 240 -14.72 -19.57 -17.12
CA GLU A 240 -15.17 -20.14 -18.40
C GLU A 240 -16.60 -20.68 -18.26
N ALA A 241 -17.37 -20.55 -19.32
CA ALA A 241 -18.66 -21.22 -19.39
C ALA A 241 -18.46 -22.75 -19.33
N LYS A 242 -19.29 -23.43 -18.53
CA LYS A 242 -19.28 -24.90 -18.49
C LYS A 242 -19.79 -25.47 -19.79
#